data_bec5d291c8d7b80f842e1746dafc2d00
#
_entry.id   bec5d291c8d7b80f842e1746dafc2d00
#
_cell.length_a   1.000
_cell.length_b   1.000
_cell.length_c   1.000
_cell.angle_alpha   90.00
_cell.angle_beta   90.00
_cell.angle_gamma   90.00
#
_symmetry.space_group_name_H-M   'P 1'
#
loop_
_entity.id
_entity.type
_entity.pdbx_description
1 polymer ?
#
loop_
_entity_poly.entity_id
_entity_poly.type
_entity_poly.pdbx_seq_one_letter_code
_entity_poly.pdbx_strand_id
1 'polypeptide(L)'
;MHVRVEAEVYPTEDPEKVLEAVKKIFSEIDFNVRWLNGSAIVEGVGEGLKVLENLKRLIKERRIRTSARQILKSSISGDRLIFNLNKQAAYAGKVSFTEPYLESPLPPIKVEIRSNDLEGVIRWLTEI
;
A
#
# COMPACT_ATOMS: atom_id res chain seq x y z
N MET A 1 -4.08 -10.12 12.45
CA MET A 1 -3.82 -9.67 11.08
C MET A 1 -2.58 -8.79 11.08
N HIS A 2 -1.66 -9.08 10.19
CA HIS A 2 -0.38 -8.38 10.09
C HIS A 2 -0.30 -7.63 8.76
N VAL A 3 0.12 -6.37 8.80
CA VAL A 3 0.24 -5.52 7.62
C VAL A 3 1.67 -5.02 7.50
N ARG A 4 2.27 -5.21 6.33
CA ARG A 4 3.61 -4.71 6.02
C ARG A 4 3.54 -3.84 4.77
N VAL A 5 4.12 -2.65 4.85
CA VAL A 5 4.17 -1.71 3.74
C VAL A 5 5.62 -1.33 3.49
N GLU A 6 6.05 -1.40 2.24
CA GLU A 6 7.39 -0.97 1.87
C GLU A 6 7.40 -0.25 0.52
N ALA A 7 8.28 0.73 0.41
CA ALA A 7 8.47 1.50 -0.82
C ALA A 7 9.96 1.70 -1.05
N GLU A 8 10.46 1.22 -2.18
CA GLU A 8 11.84 1.44 -2.59
C GLU A 8 12.02 2.91 -2.96
N VAL A 9 13.15 3.48 -2.58
CA VAL A 9 13.52 4.85 -2.91
C VAL A 9 14.69 4.83 -3.87
N TYR A 10 14.46 5.30 -5.10
CA TYR A 10 15.52 5.39 -6.10
C TYR A 10 16.50 6.52 -5.74
N PRO A 11 17.76 6.47 -6.25
CA PRO A 11 18.73 7.54 -5.98
C PRO A 11 18.27 8.93 -6.40
N THR A 12 17.34 9.01 -7.36
CA THR A 12 16.78 10.27 -7.86
C THR A 12 15.60 10.78 -7.04
N GLU A 13 15.14 9.98 -6.08
CA GLU A 13 14.01 10.36 -5.22
C GLU A 13 14.47 10.87 -3.86
N ASP A 14 13.67 11.74 -3.25
CA ASP A 14 13.88 12.22 -1.89
C ASP A 14 13.20 11.27 -0.91
N PRO A 15 13.95 10.58 -0.01
CA PRO A 15 13.34 9.66 0.97
C PRO A 15 12.28 10.30 1.86
N GLU A 16 12.44 11.58 2.21
CA GLU A 16 11.45 12.30 3.02
C GLU A 16 10.11 12.41 2.29
N LYS A 17 10.14 12.64 0.99
CA LYS A 17 8.92 12.75 0.19
C LYS A 17 8.25 11.39 0.01
N VAL A 18 9.04 10.33 -0.15
CA VAL A 18 8.49 8.97 -0.20
C VAL A 18 7.84 8.62 1.14
N LEU A 19 8.48 8.96 2.24
CA LEU A 19 7.94 8.76 3.58
C LEU A 19 6.60 9.49 3.74
N GLU A 20 6.52 10.76 3.32
CA GLU A 20 5.28 11.52 3.36
C GLU A 20 4.18 10.88 2.52
N ALA A 21 4.53 10.37 1.34
CA ALA A 21 3.56 9.72 0.44
C ALA A 21 2.93 8.49 1.08
N VAL A 22 3.75 7.59 1.66
CA VAL A 22 3.21 6.38 2.30
C VAL A 22 2.40 6.71 3.54
N LYS A 23 2.76 7.75 4.30
CA LYS A 23 2.01 8.20 5.47
C LYS A 23 0.65 8.79 5.11
N LYS A 24 0.50 9.35 3.93
CA LYS A 24 -0.81 9.85 3.47
C LYS A 24 -1.82 8.72 3.32
N ILE A 25 -1.35 7.51 2.99
CA ILE A 25 -2.22 6.35 2.82
C ILE A 25 -2.33 5.54 4.10
N PHE A 26 -1.23 5.36 4.82
CA PHE A 26 -1.16 4.52 6.02
C PHE A 26 -0.76 5.38 7.23
N SER A 27 -1.65 6.28 7.64
CA SER A 27 -1.37 7.25 8.70
C SER A 27 -1.17 6.64 10.08
N GLU A 28 -1.65 5.39 10.29
CA GLU A 28 -1.57 4.70 11.58
C GLU A 28 -0.36 3.76 11.69
N ILE A 29 0.49 3.72 10.66
CA ILE A 29 1.71 2.91 10.66
C ILE A 29 2.91 3.81 10.90
N ASP A 30 3.81 3.38 11.77
CA ASP A 30 5.10 4.03 11.96
C ASP A 30 6.08 3.52 10.91
N PHE A 31 6.61 4.43 10.13
CA PHE A 31 7.57 4.10 9.07
C PHE A 31 8.97 4.55 9.45
N ASN A 32 9.96 3.82 8.94
CA ASN A 32 11.35 4.21 9.03
C ASN A 32 12.04 4.05 7.68
N VAL A 33 13.19 4.69 7.54
CA VAL A 33 13.99 4.63 6.32
C VAL A 33 15.20 3.74 6.60
N ARG A 34 15.35 2.69 5.79
CA ARG A 34 16.50 1.80 5.84
C ARG A 34 17.41 2.11 4.66
N TRP A 35 18.59 2.58 4.94
CA TRP A 35 19.56 2.98 3.91
C TRP A 35 20.28 1.76 3.35
N LEU A 36 20.37 1.72 2.02
CA LEU A 36 21.10 0.71 1.26
C LEU A 36 22.19 1.40 0.48
N ASN A 37 23.05 0.62 -0.15
CA ASN A 37 24.13 1.17 -0.96
C ASN A 37 23.54 1.82 -2.23
N GLY A 38 23.49 3.15 -2.25
CA GLY A 38 22.95 3.92 -3.39
C GLY A 38 21.43 4.07 -3.45
N SER A 39 20.70 3.51 -2.47
CA SER A 39 19.24 3.61 -2.44
C SER A 39 18.75 3.53 -1.00
N ALA A 40 17.42 3.44 -0.83
CA ALA A 40 16.81 3.28 0.50
C ALA A 40 15.46 2.57 0.35
N ILE A 41 14.94 2.09 1.48
CA ILE A 41 13.60 1.51 1.57
C ILE A 41 12.88 2.20 2.72
N VAL A 42 11.70 2.71 2.44
CA VAL A 42 10.76 3.18 3.45
C VAL A 42 9.87 1.98 3.79
N GLU A 43 9.84 1.59 5.06
CA GLU A 43 9.08 0.42 5.47
C GLU A 43 8.43 0.60 6.83
N GLY A 44 7.32 -0.09 7.04
CA GLY A 44 6.61 -0.10 8.30
C GLY A 44 5.71 -1.31 8.42
N VAL A 45 5.34 -1.66 9.66
CA VAL A 45 4.44 -2.77 9.96
C VAL A 45 3.37 -2.30 10.93
N GLY A 46 2.22 -2.96 10.86
CA GLY A 46 1.11 -2.67 11.75
C GLY A 46 0.23 -3.90 11.93
N GLU A 47 -0.65 -3.83 12.91
CA GLU A 47 -1.56 -4.92 13.27
C GLU A 47 -3.00 -4.44 13.26
N GLY A 48 -3.88 -5.31 12.78
CA GLY A 48 -5.32 -5.11 12.82
C GLY A 48 -5.87 -4.19 11.74
N LEU A 49 -7.20 -4.10 11.68
CA LEU A 49 -7.89 -3.29 10.67
C LEU A 49 -7.63 -1.80 10.83
N LYS A 50 -7.31 -1.36 12.04
CA LYS A 50 -7.07 0.04 12.35
C LYS A 50 -6.04 0.68 11.42
N VAL A 51 -4.98 -0.05 11.08
CA VAL A 51 -3.91 0.49 10.23
C VAL A 51 -4.33 0.63 8.77
N LEU A 52 -5.47 0.05 8.39
CA LEU A 52 -6.03 0.10 7.04
C LEU A 52 -7.23 1.05 6.90
N GLU A 53 -7.65 1.71 7.99
CA GLU A 53 -8.84 2.60 7.94
C GLU A 53 -8.69 3.73 6.95
N ASN A 54 -7.53 4.35 6.89
CA ASN A 54 -7.29 5.44 5.95
C ASN A 54 -7.28 4.96 4.50
N LEU A 55 -6.72 3.78 4.25
CA LEU A 55 -6.76 3.15 2.93
C LEU A 55 -8.22 2.91 2.51
N LYS A 56 -9.04 2.38 3.42
CA LYS A 56 -10.46 2.17 3.16
C LYS A 56 -11.16 3.48 2.76
N ARG A 57 -10.91 4.55 3.50
CA ARG A 57 -11.48 5.87 3.21
C ARG A 57 -11.08 6.37 1.83
N LEU A 58 -9.81 6.23 1.48
CA LEU A 58 -9.29 6.68 0.19
C LEU A 58 -9.86 5.89 -0.99
N ILE A 59 -10.06 4.58 -0.82
CA ILE A 59 -10.72 3.75 -1.84
C ILE A 59 -12.14 4.24 -2.07
N LYS A 60 -12.87 4.55 -1.00
CA LYS A 60 -14.24 5.06 -1.08
C LYS A 60 -14.28 6.42 -1.79
N GLU A 61 -13.40 7.34 -1.39
CA GLU A 61 -13.34 8.69 -1.97
C GLU A 61 -13.03 8.66 -3.46
N ARG A 62 -12.19 7.73 -3.89
CA ARG A 62 -11.80 7.55 -5.28
C ARG A 62 -12.88 6.88 -6.11
N ARG A 63 -13.92 6.32 -5.45
CA ARG A 63 -15.02 5.57 -6.09
C ARG A 63 -14.53 4.38 -6.90
N ILE A 64 -13.53 3.67 -6.38
CA ILE A 64 -12.92 2.50 -7.04
C ILE A 64 -13.18 1.20 -6.28
N ARG A 65 -14.22 1.15 -5.44
CA ARG A 65 -14.48 -0.02 -4.58
C ARG A 65 -14.66 -1.32 -5.37
N THR A 66 -15.38 -1.27 -6.50
CA THR A 66 -15.63 -2.46 -7.31
C THR A 66 -14.34 -2.98 -7.94
N SER A 67 -13.56 -2.11 -8.58
CA SER A 67 -12.29 -2.50 -9.20
C SER A 67 -11.26 -2.93 -8.15
N ALA A 68 -11.22 -2.24 -7.01
CA ALA A 68 -10.34 -2.61 -5.90
C ALA A 68 -10.66 -4.01 -5.40
N ARG A 69 -11.94 -4.35 -5.23
CA ARG A 69 -12.36 -5.68 -4.79
C ARG A 69 -11.89 -6.77 -5.76
N GLN A 70 -12.03 -6.54 -7.06
CA GLN A 70 -11.57 -7.49 -8.07
C GLN A 70 -10.07 -7.70 -8.03
N ILE A 71 -9.31 -6.62 -7.95
CA ILE A 71 -7.85 -6.66 -7.89
C ILE A 71 -7.39 -7.40 -6.63
N LEU A 72 -7.94 -7.05 -5.48
CA LEU A 72 -7.55 -7.63 -4.21
C LEU A 72 -7.89 -9.13 -4.15
N LYS A 73 -9.07 -9.53 -4.61
CA LYS A 73 -9.45 -10.94 -4.65
C LYS A 73 -8.51 -11.76 -5.53
N SER A 74 -8.09 -11.21 -6.66
CA SER A 74 -7.16 -11.91 -7.56
C SER A 74 -5.72 -11.93 -7.03
N SER A 75 -5.44 -11.18 -5.98
CA SER A 75 -4.10 -11.05 -5.41
C SER A 75 -3.87 -11.96 -4.19
N ILE A 76 -4.88 -12.74 -3.79
CA ILE A 76 -4.76 -13.65 -2.66
C ILE A 76 -3.92 -14.86 -3.06
N SER A 77 -2.95 -15.21 -2.20
CA SER A 77 -2.16 -16.43 -2.32
C SER A 77 -1.99 -17.03 -0.92
N GLY A 78 -2.77 -18.07 -0.63
CA GLY A 78 -2.78 -18.68 0.70
C GLY A 78 -3.32 -17.72 1.76
N ASP A 79 -2.54 -17.48 2.79
CA ASP A 79 -2.87 -16.54 3.87
C ASP A 79 -2.33 -15.14 3.65
N ARG A 80 -1.85 -14.86 2.44
CA ARG A 80 -1.26 -13.58 2.07
C ARG A 80 -2.05 -12.88 1.00
N LEU A 81 -2.10 -11.56 1.12
CA LEU A 81 -2.63 -10.65 0.11
C LEU A 81 -1.53 -9.65 -0.19
N ILE A 82 -1.01 -9.67 -1.42
CA ILE A 82 0.05 -8.74 -1.83
C ILE A 82 -0.47 -7.90 -2.98
N PHE A 83 -0.42 -6.59 -2.82
CA PHE A 83 -0.81 -5.67 -3.88
C PHE A 83 0.12 -4.46 -3.90
N ASN A 84 0.08 -3.73 -4.99
CA ASN A 84 0.95 -2.58 -5.22
C ASN A 84 0.13 -1.34 -5.50
N LEU A 85 0.60 -0.21 -4.96
CA LEU A 85 -0.02 1.10 -5.14
C LEU A 85 0.92 2.00 -5.92
N ASN A 86 0.36 2.82 -6.79
CA ASN A 86 1.11 3.77 -7.58
C ASN A 86 1.69 4.87 -6.68
N LYS A 87 3.00 5.05 -6.72
CA LYS A 87 3.69 6.03 -5.86
C LYS A 87 3.34 7.46 -6.24
N GLN A 88 3.21 7.76 -7.53
CA GLN A 88 2.84 9.12 -7.97
C GLN A 88 1.46 9.51 -7.47
N ALA A 89 0.50 8.58 -7.50
CA ALA A 89 -0.82 8.83 -6.93
C ALA A 89 -0.73 9.09 -5.43
N ALA A 90 0.11 8.34 -4.73
CA ALA A 90 0.32 8.49 -3.29
C ALA A 90 0.88 9.87 -2.93
N TYR A 91 1.77 10.43 -3.75
CA TYR A 91 2.25 11.79 -3.55
C TYR A 91 1.10 12.81 -3.53
N ALA A 92 0.07 12.55 -4.32
CA ALA A 92 -1.13 13.39 -4.36
C ALA A 92 -2.17 13.00 -3.30
N GLY A 93 -1.85 12.05 -2.42
CA GLY A 93 -2.78 11.57 -1.39
C GLY A 93 -3.89 10.68 -1.93
N LYS A 94 -3.68 10.06 -3.08
CA LYS A 94 -4.68 9.21 -3.73
C LYS A 94 -4.20 7.78 -3.83
N VAL A 95 -5.16 6.85 -3.95
CA VAL A 95 -4.88 5.42 -4.09
C VAL A 95 -5.17 5.00 -5.53
N SER A 96 -4.18 4.36 -6.15
CA SER A 96 -4.32 3.75 -7.46
C SER A 96 -3.57 2.42 -7.43
N PHE A 97 -4.25 1.34 -7.72
CA PHE A 97 -3.62 0.02 -7.79
C PHE A 97 -2.80 -0.10 -9.07
N THR A 98 -1.64 -0.76 -8.97
CA THR A 98 -0.74 -0.94 -10.10
C THR A 98 -0.11 -2.32 -10.06
N GLU A 99 0.47 -2.73 -11.17
CA GLU A 99 1.24 -3.97 -11.28
C GLU A 99 2.73 -3.65 -11.08
N PRO A 100 3.50 -4.52 -10.42
CA PRO A 100 4.91 -4.23 -10.14
C PRO A 100 5.79 -4.17 -11.38
N TYR A 101 5.35 -4.80 -12.45
CA TYR A 101 6.11 -4.86 -13.72
C TYR A 101 5.59 -3.88 -14.78
N LEU A 102 4.55 -3.10 -14.49
CA LEU A 102 4.09 -2.06 -15.40
C LEU A 102 5.07 -0.90 -15.40
N GLU A 103 5.25 -0.33 -16.57
CA GLU A 103 6.16 0.79 -16.71
C GLU A 103 5.66 2.00 -15.92
N SER A 104 6.41 2.30 -14.88
CA SER A 104 6.23 3.51 -14.09
C SER A 104 7.63 4.07 -13.86
N PRO A 105 7.81 5.38 -13.92
CA PRO A 105 9.12 5.96 -13.63
C PRO A 105 9.53 5.77 -12.17
N LEU A 106 8.59 5.40 -11.31
CA LEU A 106 8.84 5.18 -9.88
C LEU A 106 8.44 3.77 -9.48
N PRO A 107 9.20 3.14 -8.55
CA PRO A 107 8.81 1.82 -8.02
C PRO A 107 7.52 1.93 -7.21
N PRO A 108 6.68 0.88 -7.21
CA PRO A 108 5.41 0.93 -6.51
C PRO A 108 5.58 0.85 -5.00
N ILE A 109 4.50 1.17 -4.27
CA ILE A 109 4.38 0.90 -2.84
C ILE A 109 3.81 -0.52 -2.72
N LYS A 110 4.56 -1.42 -2.10
CA LYS A 110 4.14 -2.81 -1.90
C LYS A 110 3.46 -2.96 -0.56
N VAL A 111 2.28 -3.58 -0.56
CA VAL A 111 1.52 -3.85 0.66
C VAL A 111 1.31 -5.35 0.77
N GLU A 112 1.64 -5.92 1.93
CA GLU A 112 1.39 -7.32 2.23
C GLU A 112 0.51 -7.40 3.47
N ILE A 113 -0.60 -8.14 3.35
CA ILE A 113 -1.51 -8.39 4.46
C ILE A 113 -1.55 -9.89 4.70
N ARG A 114 -1.32 -10.31 5.94
CA ARG A 114 -1.47 -11.70 6.36
C ARG A 114 -2.66 -11.83 7.31
N SER A 115 -3.56 -12.74 6.97
CA SER A 115 -4.76 -13.00 7.77
C SER A 115 -5.30 -14.37 7.43
N ASN A 116 -5.99 -14.99 8.37
CA ASN A 116 -6.73 -16.20 8.11
C ASN A 116 -8.13 -15.91 7.56
N ASP A 117 -8.49 -14.63 7.37
CA ASP A 117 -9.78 -14.21 6.80
C ASP A 117 -9.57 -13.06 5.81
N LEU A 118 -8.82 -13.31 4.74
CA LEU A 118 -8.55 -12.29 3.72
C LEU A 118 -9.81 -11.86 2.99
N GLU A 119 -10.75 -12.78 2.77
CA GLU A 119 -12.04 -12.43 2.14
C GLU A 119 -12.79 -11.38 2.99
N GLY A 120 -12.79 -11.55 4.31
CA GLY A 120 -13.40 -10.58 5.22
C GLY A 120 -12.68 -9.23 5.21
N VAL A 121 -11.35 -9.25 5.14
CA VAL A 121 -10.54 -8.02 5.05
C VAL A 121 -10.86 -7.26 3.76
N ILE A 122 -10.91 -7.96 2.64
CA ILE A 122 -11.23 -7.34 1.34
C ILE A 122 -12.65 -6.76 1.35
N ARG A 123 -13.60 -7.52 1.88
CA ARG A 123 -14.99 -7.06 1.98
C ARG A 123 -15.09 -5.78 2.80
N TRP A 124 -14.37 -5.73 3.92
CA TRP A 124 -14.34 -4.54 4.78
C TRP A 124 -13.68 -3.35 4.07
N LEU A 125 -12.52 -3.56 3.40
CA LEU A 125 -11.81 -2.49 2.69
C LEU A 125 -12.65 -1.89 1.55
N THR A 126 -13.47 -2.71 0.91
CA THR A 126 -14.26 -2.32 -0.26
C THR A 126 -15.75 -2.27 0.02
N GLU A 127 -16.13 -2.11 1.27
CA GLU A 127 -17.52 -2.06 1.72
C GLU A 127 -18.26 -0.89 1.10
N ILE A 128 -19.41 -1.20 0.54
CA ILE A 128 -20.27 -0.22 -0.16
C ILE A 128 -21.31 0.36 0.77
#